data_0f468c10f8f87d558cb08bf0825357ae
#
_entry.id   0f468c10f8f87d558cb08bf0825357ae
#
_cell.length_a   1.000
_cell.length_b   1.000
_cell.length_c   1.000
_cell.angle_alpha   90.00
_cell.angle_beta   90.00
_cell.angle_gamma   90.00
#
_symmetry.space_group_name_H-M   'P 1'
#
loop_
_entity.id
_entity.type
_entity.pdbx_description
1 polymer ?
#
loop_
_entity_poly.entity_id
_entity_poly.type
_entity_poly.pdbx_seq_one_letter_code
_entity_poly.pdbx_strand_id
1 'polypeptide(L)'
;MSEDSSAERFMAMVEKIMETAPDGLDTTGAALLCAIHLGIGSDSRSLSKKLGIAHALVLREITAMSGRFLAVTKRDDRTQRTFVELSAVGKELTEVAYATSGTSMTSQT
;
A
#
# COMPACT_ATOMS: atom_id res chain seq x y z
N MET A 1 -13.31 17.20 -8.42
CA MET A 1 -12.40 17.78 -7.43
C MET A 1 -11.90 16.74 -6.45
N SER A 2 -12.83 16.14 -5.72
CA SER A 2 -12.42 15.19 -4.70
C SER A 2 -11.72 13.96 -5.27
N GLU A 3 -12.12 13.55 -6.46
CA GLU A 3 -11.48 12.39 -7.09
C GLU A 3 -10.03 12.68 -7.41
N ASP A 4 -9.77 13.86 -7.94
CA ASP A 4 -8.41 14.26 -8.26
C ASP A 4 -7.57 14.36 -6.98
N SER A 5 -8.17 14.90 -5.93
CA SER A 5 -7.47 15.01 -4.65
C SER A 5 -7.12 13.63 -4.10
N SER A 6 -8.02 12.66 -4.25
CA SER A 6 -7.77 11.31 -3.76
C SER A 6 -6.61 10.66 -4.48
N ALA A 7 -6.59 10.80 -5.81
CA ALA A 7 -5.51 10.22 -6.60
C ALA A 7 -4.19 10.90 -6.27
N GLU A 8 -4.20 12.22 -6.14
CA GLU A 8 -3.00 12.95 -5.80
C GLU A 8 -2.48 12.56 -4.43
N ARG A 9 -3.40 12.37 -3.48
CA ARG A 9 -3.01 11.98 -2.14
C ARG A 9 -2.39 10.59 -2.13
N PHE A 10 -2.98 9.67 -2.89
CA PHE A 10 -2.44 8.33 -3.00
C PHE A 10 -1.01 8.39 -3.55
N MET A 11 -0.82 9.13 -4.63
CA MET A 11 0.51 9.25 -5.23
C MET A 11 1.50 9.92 -4.29
N ALA A 12 1.04 10.94 -3.56
CA ALA A 12 1.90 11.61 -2.59
C ALA A 12 2.32 10.65 -1.48
N MET A 13 1.41 9.79 -1.03
CA MET A 13 1.77 8.78 -0.04
C MET A 13 2.82 7.83 -0.56
N VAL A 14 2.63 7.36 -1.80
CA VAL A 14 3.60 6.45 -2.40
C VAL A 14 4.98 7.10 -2.45
N GLU A 15 5.03 8.35 -2.87
CA GLU A 15 6.30 9.07 -2.94
C GLU A 15 6.94 9.23 -1.57
N LYS A 16 6.13 9.53 -0.56
CA LYS A 16 6.65 9.67 0.79
C LYS A 16 7.23 8.37 1.30
N ILE A 17 6.54 7.26 1.03
CA ILE A 17 7.05 5.96 1.43
C ILE A 17 8.37 5.67 0.74
N MET A 18 8.45 5.98 -0.54
CA MET A 18 9.68 5.70 -1.28
C MET A 18 10.84 6.55 -0.80
N GLU A 19 10.58 7.75 -0.29
CA GLU A 19 11.63 8.61 0.25
C GLU A 19 12.26 8.04 1.51
N THR A 20 11.46 7.36 2.32
CA THR A 20 11.90 6.90 3.63
C THR A 20 12.01 5.40 3.75
N ALA A 21 11.62 4.68 2.72
CA ALA A 21 11.52 3.24 2.80
C ALA A 21 12.89 2.57 2.92
N PRO A 22 12.96 1.48 3.69
CA PRO A 22 14.17 0.68 3.74
C PRO A 22 14.42 0.00 2.40
N ASP A 23 15.61 -0.53 2.26
CA ASP A 23 15.97 -1.26 1.06
C ASP A 23 15.00 -2.41 0.81
N GLY A 24 14.74 -2.66 -0.45
CA GLY A 24 13.91 -3.78 -0.84
C GLY A 24 12.45 -3.44 -1.08
N LEU A 25 12.06 -2.19 -0.84
CA LEU A 25 10.69 -1.78 -1.09
C LEU A 25 10.64 -0.95 -2.36
N ASP A 26 9.96 -1.46 -3.37
CA ASP A 26 9.85 -0.72 -4.63
C ASP A 26 8.51 0.01 -4.70
N THR A 27 8.32 0.74 -5.80
CA THR A 27 7.13 1.57 -5.97
C THR A 27 5.86 0.74 -5.94
N THR A 28 5.87 -0.43 -6.55
CA THR A 28 4.70 -1.30 -6.54
C THR A 28 4.37 -1.73 -5.13
N GLY A 29 5.39 -2.10 -4.35
CA GLY A 29 5.17 -2.48 -2.96
C GLY A 29 4.60 -1.32 -2.16
N ALA A 30 5.15 -0.12 -2.35
CA ALA A 30 4.65 1.05 -1.66
C ALA A 30 3.18 1.31 -2.01
N ALA A 31 2.81 1.14 -3.27
CA ALA A 31 1.43 1.34 -3.69
C ALA A 31 0.50 0.34 -3.00
N LEU A 32 0.95 -0.91 -2.87
CA LEU A 32 0.14 -1.91 -2.18
C LEU A 32 -0.07 -1.54 -0.71
N LEU A 33 1.00 -1.09 -0.05
CA LEU A 33 0.87 -0.70 1.35
C LEU A 33 -0.10 0.48 1.50
N CYS A 34 -0.02 1.45 0.62
CA CYS A 34 -0.93 2.58 0.65
C CYS A 34 -2.37 2.13 0.44
N ALA A 35 -2.59 1.22 -0.50
CA ALA A 35 -3.94 0.74 -0.80
C ALA A 35 -4.52 0.00 0.40
N ILE A 36 -3.71 -0.80 1.08
CA ILE A 36 -4.18 -1.51 2.27
C ILE A 36 -4.52 -0.50 3.37
N HIS A 37 -3.65 0.48 3.57
CA HIS A 37 -3.88 1.50 4.59
C HIS A 37 -5.18 2.27 4.36
N LEU A 38 -5.45 2.60 3.11
CA LEU A 38 -6.61 3.39 2.76
C LEU A 38 -7.89 2.57 2.62
N GLY A 39 -7.80 1.26 2.81
CA GLY A 39 -8.97 0.40 2.72
C GLY A 39 -9.42 0.12 1.31
N ILE A 40 -8.55 0.32 0.34
CA ILE A 40 -8.89 0.05 -1.06
C ILE A 40 -9.05 -1.45 -1.27
N GLY A 41 -8.23 -2.23 -0.63
CA GLY A 41 -8.34 -3.69 -0.69
C GLY A 41 -7.47 -4.33 0.36
N SER A 42 -7.79 -5.57 0.72
CA SER A 42 -7.03 -6.31 1.72
C SER A 42 -6.71 -7.73 1.27
N ASP A 43 -6.93 -8.03 0.00
CA ASP A 43 -6.56 -9.31 -0.57
C ASP A 43 -5.96 -9.11 -1.96
N SER A 44 -5.24 -10.12 -2.42
CA SER A 44 -4.46 -10.00 -3.65
C SER A 44 -5.32 -9.71 -4.88
N ARG A 45 -6.50 -10.31 -4.97
CA ARG A 45 -7.37 -10.09 -6.12
C ARG A 45 -7.93 -8.67 -6.16
N SER A 46 -8.40 -8.20 -5.01
CA SER A 46 -8.93 -6.84 -4.92
C SER A 46 -7.85 -5.82 -5.22
N LEU A 47 -6.67 -6.02 -4.67
CA LEU A 47 -5.57 -5.11 -4.92
C LEU A 47 -5.18 -5.09 -6.39
N SER A 48 -5.11 -6.27 -7.00
CA SER A 48 -4.79 -6.38 -8.42
C SER A 48 -5.80 -5.61 -9.26
N LYS A 49 -7.07 -5.84 -8.99
CA LYS A 49 -8.14 -5.24 -9.77
C LYS A 49 -8.22 -3.74 -9.58
N LYS A 50 -8.15 -3.30 -8.32
CA LYS A 50 -8.32 -1.88 -8.02
C LYS A 50 -7.13 -1.04 -8.48
N LEU A 51 -5.94 -1.60 -8.43
CA LEU A 51 -4.74 -0.87 -8.81
C LEU A 51 -4.32 -1.12 -10.25
N GLY A 52 -4.98 -2.06 -10.93
CA GLY A 52 -4.62 -2.35 -12.31
C GLY A 52 -3.26 -3.00 -12.44
N ILE A 53 -2.90 -3.83 -11.48
CA ILE A 53 -1.60 -4.52 -11.45
C ILE A 53 -1.85 -6.01 -11.67
N ALA A 54 -0.99 -6.65 -12.45
CA ALA A 54 -1.12 -8.08 -12.69
C ALA A 54 -1.13 -8.85 -11.37
N HIS A 55 -2.02 -9.83 -11.25
CA HIS A 55 -2.17 -10.58 -10.00
C HIS A 55 -0.88 -11.28 -9.60
N ALA A 56 -0.16 -11.82 -10.58
CA ALA A 56 1.11 -12.48 -10.28
C ALA A 56 2.11 -11.51 -9.66
N LEU A 57 2.12 -10.28 -10.12
CA LEU A 57 3.01 -9.27 -9.56
C LEU A 57 2.59 -8.90 -8.14
N VAL A 58 1.29 -8.79 -7.91
CA VAL A 58 0.79 -8.51 -6.56
C VAL A 58 1.23 -9.61 -5.60
N LEU A 59 1.07 -10.86 -6.01
CA LEU A 59 1.46 -11.98 -5.17
C LEU A 59 2.96 -11.97 -4.88
N ARG A 60 3.76 -11.63 -5.88
CA ARG A 60 5.20 -11.56 -5.70
C ARG A 60 5.58 -10.47 -4.70
N GLU A 61 4.93 -9.32 -4.79
CA GLU A 61 5.21 -8.24 -3.86
C GLU A 61 4.76 -8.57 -2.44
N ILE A 62 3.62 -9.24 -2.32
CA ILE A 62 3.15 -9.67 -1.02
C ILE A 62 4.17 -10.61 -0.38
N THR A 63 4.67 -11.56 -1.15
CA THR A 63 5.67 -12.48 -0.65
C THR A 63 6.93 -11.75 -0.20
N ALA A 64 7.37 -10.79 -1.03
CA ALA A 64 8.59 -10.05 -0.71
C ALA A 64 8.44 -9.20 0.55
N MET A 65 7.25 -8.67 0.79
CA MET A 65 7.02 -7.80 1.94
C MET A 65 6.55 -8.55 3.19
N SER A 66 6.19 -9.81 3.03
CA SER A 66 5.65 -10.59 4.15
C SER A 66 6.70 -10.72 5.25
N GLY A 67 6.26 -10.47 6.48
CA GLY A 67 7.15 -10.53 7.62
C GLY A 67 7.86 -9.23 7.93
N ARG A 68 7.79 -8.26 7.03
CA ARG A 68 8.39 -6.95 7.26
C ARG A 68 7.32 -5.85 7.30
N PHE A 69 6.66 -5.64 6.19
CA PHE A 69 5.70 -4.54 6.08
C PHE A 69 4.26 -5.00 6.16
N LEU A 70 4.03 -6.28 5.90
CA LEU A 70 2.68 -6.83 6.00
C LEU A 70 2.76 -8.29 6.42
N ALA A 71 1.59 -8.83 6.76
CA ALA A 71 1.46 -10.22 7.15
C ALA A 71 0.32 -10.84 6.37
N VAL A 72 0.50 -12.10 5.96
CA VAL A 72 -0.55 -12.86 5.32
C VAL A 72 -1.45 -13.42 6.42
N THR A 73 -2.75 -13.10 6.35
CA THR A 73 -3.69 -13.54 7.37
C THR A 73 -4.45 -14.79 6.96
N LYS A 74 -4.62 -14.99 5.67
CA LYS A 74 -5.39 -16.12 5.18
C LYS A 74 -5.09 -16.36 3.70
N ARG A 75 -5.15 -17.60 3.28
CA ARG A 75 -5.06 -17.95 1.87
C ARG A 75 -6.31 -18.73 1.50
N ASP A 76 -6.95 -18.32 0.43
CA ASP A 76 -8.14 -19.00 -0.07
C ASP A 76 -7.83 -19.56 -1.43
N ASP A 77 -7.61 -20.87 -1.49
CA ASP A 77 -7.23 -21.53 -2.73
C ASP A 77 -8.34 -21.51 -3.77
N ARG A 78 -9.57 -21.52 -3.32
CA ARG A 78 -10.71 -21.55 -4.24
C ARG A 78 -10.81 -20.29 -5.06
N THR A 79 -10.56 -19.14 -4.43
CA THR A 79 -10.66 -17.86 -5.10
C THR A 79 -9.29 -17.30 -5.48
N GLN A 80 -8.23 -17.99 -5.12
CA GLN A 80 -6.87 -17.53 -5.35
C GLN A 80 -6.59 -16.20 -4.67
N ARG A 81 -7.21 -15.99 -3.50
CA ARG A 81 -7.02 -14.76 -2.75
C ARG A 81 -6.06 -14.98 -1.60
N THR A 82 -5.10 -14.09 -1.47
CA THR A 82 -4.22 -14.03 -0.32
C THR A 82 -4.58 -12.78 0.44
N PHE A 83 -5.08 -12.96 1.66
CA PHE A 83 -5.49 -11.84 2.50
C PHE A 83 -4.33 -11.35 3.32
N VAL A 84 -4.21 -10.05 3.44
CA VAL A 84 -3.07 -9.42 4.09
C VAL A 84 -3.52 -8.30 5.02
N GLU A 85 -2.65 -7.99 5.97
CA GLU A 85 -2.82 -6.82 6.82
C GLU A 85 -1.45 -6.20 7.01
N LEU A 86 -1.43 -4.93 7.37
CA LEU A 86 -0.17 -4.25 7.61
C LEU A 86 0.44 -4.74 8.93
N SER A 87 1.75 -4.94 8.93
CA SER A 87 2.47 -5.20 10.16
C SER A 87 2.60 -3.89 10.94
N ALA A 88 3.15 -3.98 12.16
CA ALA A 88 3.40 -2.76 12.94
C ALA A 88 4.28 -1.79 12.16
N VAL A 89 5.32 -2.30 11.52
CA VAL A 89 6.22 -1.47 10.72
C VAL A 89 5.47 -0.88 9.54
N GLY A 90 4.67 -1.68 8.85
CA GLY A 90 3.89 -1.20 7.71
C GLY A 90 2.88 -0.15 8.12
N LYS A 91 2.24 -0.33 9.27
CA LYS A 91 1.29 0.66 9.77
C LYS A 91 1.98 1.98 10.05
N GLU A 92 3.11 1.92 10.74
CA GLU A 92 3.84 3.14 11.06
C GLU A 92 4.28 3.87 9.80
N LEU A 93 4.81 3.11 8.85
CA LEU A 93 5.28 3.68 7.60
C LEU A 93 4.16 4.40 6.85
N THR A 94 3.01 3.73 6.73
CA THR A 94 1.89 4.32 5.99
C THR A 94 1.24 5.46 6.76
N GLU A 95 1.18 5.38 8.08
CA GLU A 95 0.59 6.45 8.88
C GLU A 95 1.42 7.71 8.79
N VAL A 96 2.74 7.57 8.86
CA VAL A 96 3.61 8.73 8.72
C VAL A 96 3.49 9.33 7.32
N ALA A 97 3.46 8.47 6.30
CA ALA A 97 3.33 8.94 4.93
C ALA A 97 2.01 9.65 4.71
N TYR A 98 0.94 9.10 5.27
CA TYR A 98 -0.38 9.70 5.13
C TYR A 98 -0.42 11.07 5.82
N ALA A 99 0.05 11.12 7.04
CA ALA A 99 0.06 12.38 7.80
C ALA A 99 0.93 13.43 7.13
N THR A 100 2.10 13.01 6.65
CA THR A 100 3.04 13.93 6.03
C THR A 100 2.51 14.47 4.71
N SER A 101 1.88 13.60 3.91
CA SER A 101 1.37 14.04 2.62
C SER A 101 0.24 15.06 2.80
N GLY A 102 -0.60 14.85 3.82
CA GLY A 102 -1.66 15.81 4.11
C GLY A 102 -1.11 17.07 4.76
N THR A 103 -0.18 16.90 5.68
CA THR A 103 0.40 18.02 6.42
C THR A 103 1.17 18.95 5.50
N SER A 104 1.88 18.41 4.53
CA SER A 104 2.68 19.26 3.66
C SER A 104 1.81 20.26 2.89
N MET A 105 0.58 19.91 2.59
CA MET A 105 -0.34 20.85 1.97
C MET A 105 -0.76 21.91 2.97
N THR A 106 -1.03 21.48 4.18
CA THR A 106 -1.48 22.40 5.22
C THR A 106 -0.40 23.38 5.58
N SER A 107 0.83 22.93 5.64
CA SER A 107 1.92 23.79 6.08
C SER A 107 2.22 24.88 5.08
N GLN A 108 1.68 24.80 3.89
CA GLN A 108 1.87 25.86 2.92
C GLN A 108 1.16 27.12 3.33
N THR A 109 0.13 27.01 4.12
CA THR A 109 -0.60 28.17 4.56
C THR A 109 -0.03 28.73 5.87
#